data_cc56ba6643ae4a2ca5f104a8acbc482e
#
_entry.id   cc56ba6643ae4a2ca5f104a8acbc482e
#
_cell.length_a   1.000
_cell.length_b   1.000
_cell.length_c   1.000
_cell.angle_alpha   90.00
_cell.angle_beta   90.00
_cell.angle_gamma   90.00
#
_symmetry.space_group_name_H-M   'P 1'
#
loop_
_entity.id
_entity.type
_entity.pdbx_description
1 polymer ?
#
loop_
_entity_poly.entity_id
_entity_poly.type
_entity_poly.pdbx_seq_one_letter_code
_entity_poly.pdbx_strand_id
1 'polypeptide(L)'
;MKAQARFLVLGAVLAAALSSASALPPDGAPSKEEFVPDPLLDTMQTELRRASVKLSRADPPAYFLSYSAYDGDALTMSASYGSLLSSFEGRFRHAGVIVRVGSPELDNTHGQNRRTAIVQGTLPLENDPDALARSLWWLTNRGYRSSAPAFLKVKTDTAVRSEEEDKSNDFALEPPQSHVDARVPALGLDIAEWQARLRRESAWFRQYPEVYDSEIVLQDQTSGFRFTSTEGSRIAEPNHLVRLVIEAMTRADDGMEMIRVETYQAPQPADLPSEAVIHFAIEKMAADLQALRAAPVAEPFAGPALLSGRAAAVFFHEVVGHRLEGHRQRDEEEGQTFTKKVGQQVMPAFLSIVDDPTLSALAGEKLSGSYKFDDEGQPAARVQLVQDGVLRSFLMSRMPIKGFSQSNGHGRAQPGLMTTGRQGNLIVTSTNTVKESELRERLIDEAKKQGKPYGLYFEDVQGGFTLTQRGLPQAFQVLPVIVWRVYSDGRPDELVRGVDIVGTPLAALNRILVTGDTMHVFNGICGAESGSVPVSAAAPAMLFSEIEVQKREHSHERPPLLPAPGFEGREKAAGAGKPQGGSR
;
A
#
# COMPACT_ATOMS: atom_id res chain seq x y z
N MET A 1 -14.82 15.69 8.17
CA MET A 1 -13.99 14.99 7.19
C MET A 1 -12.50 15.27 7.36
N LYS A 2 -12.03 16.52 7.65
CA LYS A 2 -10.60 16.86 7.77
C LYS A 2 -9.88 16.22 8.98
N ALA A 3 -10.53 16.02 10.11
CA ALA A 3 -9.97 15.31 11.27
C ALA A 3 -9.79 13.80 11.04
N GLN A 4 -10.58 13.21 10.15
CA GLN A 4 -10.50 11.77 9.85
C GLN A 4 -9.32 11.41 8.93
N ALA A 5 -8.90 12.29 8.03
CA ALA A 5 -7.75 12.05 7.15
C ALA A 5 -6.41 12.09 7.92
N ARG A 6 -6.26 13.01 8.89
CA ARG A 6 -5.06 13.05 9.75
C ARG A 6 -4.96 11.86 10.70
N PHE A 7 -6.09 11.40 11.25
CA PHE A 7 -6.12 10.18 12.07
C PHE A 7 -5.84 8.90 11.25
N LEU A 8 -6.19 8.88 9.96
CA LEU A 8 -5.91 7.74 9.08
C LEU A 8 -4.41 7.58 8.76
N VAL A 9 -3.68 8.68 8.59
CA VAL A 9 -2.22 8.62 8.36
C VAL A 9 -1.48 8.14 9.61
N LEU A 10 -1.85 8.61 10.80
CA LEU A 10 -1.21 8.16 12.06
C LEU A 10 -1.67 6.77 12.50
N GLY A 11 -2.96 6.46 12.37
CA GLY A 11 -3.52 5.16 12.77
C GLY A 11 -3.15 4.01 11.81
N ALA A 12 -3.05 4.29 10.50
CA ALA A 12 -2.63 3.30 9.50
C ALA A 12 -1.15 2.90 9.66
N VAL A 13 -0.33 3.79 10.19
CA VAL A 13 1.10 3.58 10.32
C VAL A 13 1.46 2.60 11.44
N LEU A 14 0.71 2.56 12.54
CA LEU A 14 0.95 1.56 13.60
C LEU A 14 0.57 0.14 13.20
N ALA A 15 -0.31 -0.01 12.23
CA ALA A 15 -0.84 -1.31 11.83
C ALA A 15 -0.14 -1.94 10.61
N ALA A 16 0.58 -1.14 9.82
CA ALA A 16 1.09 -1.58 8.52
C ALA A 16 2.50 -2.20 8.55
N ALA A 17 3.18 -2.18 9.69
CA ALA A 17 4.58 -2.61 9.78
C ALA A 17 4.76 -4.13 9.92
N LEU A 18 3.77 -4.95 9.67
CA LEU A 18 3.76 -6.35 10.09
C LEU A 18 3.99 -7.38 8.99
N SER A 19 4.41 -7.00 7.80
CA SER A 19 4.72 -7.99 6.77
C SER A 19 5.76 -7.49 5.76
N SER A 20 7.02 -7.52 6.12
CA SER A 20 8.12 -7.43 5.15
C SER A 20 9.31 -8.29 5.60
N ALA A 21 9.68 -9.25 4.78
CA ALA A 21 10.77 -10.19 5.03
C ALA A 21 12.14 -9.59 4.71
N SER A 22 13.12 -9.95 5.53
CA SER A 22 14.52 -9.59 5.34
C SER A 22 15.18 -10.39 4.21
N ALA A 23 16.07 -9.78 3.45
CA ALA A 23 16.85 -10.42 2.40
C ALA A 23 17.82 -11.50 2.93
N LEU A 24 17.95 -12.61 2.19
CA LEU A 24 18.95 -13.64 2.41
C LEU A 24 20.27 -13.31 1.71
N PRO A 25 21.42 -13.72 2.26
CA PRO A 25 22.67 -13.78 1.52
C PRO A 25 22.66 -14.91 0.47
N PRO A 26 23.47 -14.85 -0.61
CA PRO A 26 23.45 -15.85 -1.67
C PRO A 26 24.05 -17.20 -1.21
N ASP A 27 23.50 -18.24 -1.80
CA ASP A 27 23.82 -19.67 -1.76
C ASP A 27 25.07 -20.12 -0.96
N GLY A 28 24.79 -20.73 0.20
CA GLY A 28 25.63 -21.68 0.89
C GLY A 28 24.84 -22.94 1.18
N ALA A 29 25.46 -24.12 1.05
CA ALA A 29 24.87 -25.45 1.27
C ALA A 29 23.97 -25.52 2.52
N PRO A 30 22.92 -26.36 2.57
CA PRO A 30 21.99 -26.40 3.68
C PRO A 30 22.75 -26.75 4.97
N SER A 31 22.98 -25.75 5.81
CA SER A 31 23.36 -25.96 7.18
C SER A 31 22.20 -26.66 7.89
N LYS A 32 22.47 -27.66 8.71
CA LYS A 32 21.48 -28.24 9.61
C LYS A 32 20.81 -27.09 10.33
N GLU A 33 19.52 -26.87 10.08
CA GLU A 33 18.75 -25.86 10.80
C GLU A 33 18.91 -26.14 12.31
N GLU A 34 19.59 -25.22 12.98
CA GLU A 34 19.71 -25.24 14.41
C GLU A 34 18.30 -24.92 14.96
N PHE A 35 17.70 -25.89 15.65
CA PHE A 35 16.35 -25.74 16.20
C PHE A 35 16.35 -24.55 17.17
N VAL A 36 15.81 -23.42 16.76
CA VAL A 36 15.61 -22.26 17.63
C VAL A 36 14.26 -22.44 18.33
N PRO A 37 14.22 -22.59 19.66
CA PRO A 37 12.96 -22.69 20.39
C PRO A 37 12.18 -21.39 20.27
N ASP A 38 10.89 -21.48 19.92
CA ASP A 38 9.95 -20.36 19.98
C ASP A 38 8.81 -20.71 20.94
N PRO A 39 8.89 -20.28 22.23
CA PRO A 39 7.90 -20.62 23.24
C PRO A 39 6.47 -20.17 22.89
N LEU A 40 6.33 -19.05 22.17
CA LEU A 40 5.03 -18.57 21.72
C LEU A 40 4.44 -19.52 20.66
N LEU A 41 5.22 -19.85 19.62
CA LEU A 41 4.78 -20.74 18.55
C LEU A 41 4.51 -22.16 19.09
N ASP A 42 5.31 -22.66 20.03
CA ASP A 42 5.13 -23.97 20.66
C ASP A 42 3.82 -24.01 21.47
N THR A 43 3.51 -22.92 22.20
CA THR A 43 2.24 -22.78 22.93
C THR A 43 1.07 -22.68 21.96
N MET A 44 1.20 -21.89 20.89
CA MET A 44 0.19 -21.79 19.82
C MET A 44 -0.12 -23.17 19.23
N GLN A 45 0.91 -23.96 18.89
CA GLN A 45 0.72 -25.31 18.35
C GLN A 45 0.02 -26.25 19.33
N THR A 46 0.40 -26.18 20.60
CA THR A 46 -0.19 -27.05 21.64
C THR A 46 -1.66 -26.76 21.83
N GLU A 47 -2.03 -25.46 21.93
CA GLU A 47 -3.42 -25.06 22.08
C GLU A 47 -4.23 -25.32 20.81
N LEU A 48 -3.66 -25.09 19.63
CA LEU A 48 -4.30 -25.40 18.34
C LEU A 48 -4.68 -26.89 18.26
N ARG A 49 -3.75 -27.79 18.60
CA ARG A 49 -4.01 -29.23 18.61
C ARG A 49 -5.12 -29.60 19.58
N ARG A 50 -5.08 -29.04 20.80
CA ARG A 50 -6.14 -29.25 21.82
C ARG A 50 -7.50 -28.78 21.33
N ALA A 51 -7.57 -27.60 20.76
CA ALA A 51 -8.79 -27.01 20.22
C ALA A 51 -9.33 -27.80 19.03
N SER A 52 -8.49 -28.18 18.09
CA SER A 52 -8.85 -28.95 16.89
C SER A 52 -9.51 -30.28 17.23
N VAL A 53 -8.93 -31.06 18.16
CA VAL A 53 -9.51 -32.36 18.60
C VAL A 53 -10.94 -32.19 19.15
N LYS A 54 -11.22 -31.08 19.82
CA LYS A 54 -12.54 -30.81 20.38
C LYS A 54 -13.52 -30.28 19.34
N LEU A 55 -13.09 -29.31 18.53
CA LEU A 55 -13.96 -28.60 17.59
C LEU A 55 -14.26 -29.39 16.32
N SER A 56 -13.40 -30.34 15.92
CA SER A 56 -13.70 -31.28 14.83
C SER A 56 -14.87 -32.22 15.15
N ARG A 57 -15.22 -32.38 16.44
CA ARG A 57 -16.35 -33.21 16.93
C ARG A 57 -17.54 -32.38 17.36
N ALA A 58 -17.47 -31.08 17.21
CA ALA A 58 -18.58 -30.18 17.50
C ALA A 58 -19.67 -30.27 16.41
N ASP A 59 -20.84 -29.72 16.67
CA ASP A 59 -21.93 -29.64 15.71
C ASP A 59 -22.34 -28.17 15.56
N PRO A 60 -22.12 -27.56 14.39
CA PRO A 60 -21.40 -28.08 13.21
C PRO A 60 -19.87 -28.18 13.44
N PRO A 61 -19.17 -29.13 12.77
CA PRO A 61 -17.73 -29.33 13.01
C PRO A 61 -16.88 -28.22 12.39
N ALA A 62 -15.81 -27.83 13.09
CA ALA A 62 -14.75 -27.02 12.51
C ALA A 62 -13.73 -27.93 11.80
N TYR A 63 -13.46 -27.64 10.52
CA TYR A 63 -12.53 -28.43 9.71
C TYR A 63 -11.14 -27.81 9.62
N PHE A 64 -11.03 -26.50 9.82
CA PHE A 64 -9.76 -25.78 9.76
C PHE A 64 -9.66 -24.73 10.88
N LEU A 65 -8.51 -24.70 11.52
CA LEU A 65 -8.11 -23.66 12.46
C LEU A 65 -6.70 -23.17 12.10
N SER A 66 -6.46 -21.87 12.26
CA SER A 66 -5.11 -21.31 12.26
C SER A 66 -4.98 -20.22 13.32
N TYR A 67 -3.76 -20.10 13.85
CA TYR A 67 -3.35 -19.03 14.72
C TYR A 67 -2.22 -18.25 14.06
N SER A 68 -2.37 -16.95 13.99
CA SER A 68 -1.31 -16.00 13.69
C SER A 68 -1.00 -15.17 14.94
N ALA A 69 0.26 -14.86 15.17
CA ALA A 69 0.67 -13.93 16.21
C ALA A 69 1.72 -12.97 15.68
N TYR A 70 1.62 -11.73 16.12
CA TYR A 70 2.55 -10.65 15.81
C TYR A 70 2.98 -10.02 17.13
N ASP A 71 4.28 -10.05 17.42
CA ASP A 71 4.81 -9.41 18.61
C ASP A 71 6.11 -8.67 18.31
N GLY A 72 6.35 -7.60 19.04
CA GLY A 72 7.56 -6.80 18.84
C GLY A 72 7.56 -5.52 19.65
N ASP A 73 8.55 -4.71 19.34
CA ASP A 73 8.76 -3.39 19.90
C ASP A 73 8.55 -2.33 18.83
N ALA A 74 7.94 -1.21 19.21
CA ALA A 74 7.71 -0.08 18.33
C ALA A 74 8.16 1.21 19.01
N LEU A 75 8.90 2.03 18.28
CA LEU A 75 9.28 3.38 18.64
C LEU A 75 8.76 4.34 17.58
N THR A 76 8.04 5.37 18.02
CA THR A 76 7.59 6.46 17.14
C THR A 76 7.98 7.78 17.76
N MET A 77 8.66 8.60 16.99
CA MET A 77 9.02 9.98 17.39
C MET A 77 8.58 10.93 16.29
N SER A 78 8.12 12.11 16.68
CA SER A 78 7.82 13.16 15.71
C SER A 78 8.29 14.52 16.20
N ALA A 79 8.64 15.38 15.24
CA ALA A 79 9.10 16.72 15.49
C ALA A 79 8.59 17.69 14.42
N SER A 80 8.31 18.92 14.83
CA SER A 80 7.93 20.03 13.98
C SER A 80 8.64 21.30 14.41
N TYR A 81 9.11 22.09 13.47
CA TYR A 81 9.77 23.38 13.70
C TYR A 81 10.81 23.35 14.83
N GLY A 82 11.63 22.30 14.91
CA GLY A 82 12.72 22.18 15.88
C GLY A 82 12.31 21.72 17.27
N SER A 83 11.09 21.25 17.46
CA SER A 83 10.58 20.74 18.74
C SER A 83 9.93 19.38 18.55
N LEU A 84 10.13 18.49 19.52
CA LEU A 84 9.42 17.21 19.52
C LEU A 84 7.93 17.45 19.77
N LEU A 85 7.10 16.77 18.98
CA LEU A 85 5.67 16.65 19.19
C LEU A 85 5.35 15.41 20.02
N SER A 86 6.04 14.30 19.73
CA SER A 86 5.83 13.03 20.43
C SER A 86 7.10 12.18 20.46
N SER A 87 7.19 11.33 21.46
CA SER A 87 8.16 10.21 21.52
C SER A 87 7.50 9.10 22.32
N PHE A 88 7.18 8.01 21.66
CA PHE A 88 6.48 6.87 22.25
C PHE A 88 7.24 5.58 21.95
N GLU A 89 7.45 4.79 22.99
CA GLU A 89 8.00 3.44 22.92
C GLU A 89 6.99 2.48 23.53
N GLY A 90 6.79 1.34 22.91
CA GLY A 90 5.85 0.35 23.39
C GLY A 90 6.10 -1.04 22.83
N ARG A 91 5.68 -2.04 23.60
CA ARG A 91 5.63 -3.43 23.17
C ARG A 91 4.20 -3.81 22.81
N PHE A 92 4.08 -4.69 21.85
CA PHE A 92 2.77 -5.21 21.45
C PHE A 92 2.84 -6.72 21.22
N ARG A 93 1.72 -7.41 21.43
CA ARG A 93 1.52 -8.77 21.01
C ARG A 93 0.04 -8.98 20.68
N HIS A 94 -0.24 -9.25 19.42
CA HIS A 94 -1.58 -9.47 18.91
C HIS A 94 -1.70 -10.85 18.28
N ALA A 95 -2.89 -11.46 18.38
CA ALA A 95 -3.18 -12.71 17.70
C ALA A 95 -4.43 -12.58 16.83
N GLY A 96 -4.40 -13.27 15.69
CA GLY A 96 -5.54 -13.62 14.88
C GLY A 96 -5.83 -15.13 15.03
N VAL A 97 -7.09 -15.45 15.24
CA VAL A 97 -7.56 -16.84 15.30
C VAL A 97 -8.60 -17.03 14.22
N ILE A 98 -8.35 -17.94 13.30
CA ILE A 98 -9.30 -18.32 12.24
C ILE A 98 -9.93 -19.66 12.61
N VAL A 99 -11.26 -19.73 12.57
CA VAL A 99 -12.05 -20.94 12.75
C VAL A 99 -12.99 -21.09 11.55
N ARG A 100 -12.79 -22.13 10.74
CA ARG A 100 -13.66 -22.45 9.63
C ARG A 100 -14.53 -23.66 9.96
N VAL A 101 -15.85 -23.50 9.78
CA VAL A 101 -16.89 -24.46 10.12
C VAL A 101 -17.62 -24.89 8.87
N GLY A 102 -17.79 -26.19 8.68
CA GLY A 102 -18.40 -26.79 7.50
C GLY A 102 -17.40 -27.67 6.75
N SER A 103 -17.14 -27.37 5.49
CA SER A 103 -16.14 -28.05 4.66
C SER A 103 -15.43 -27.04 3.75
N PRO A 104 -14.31 -27.43 3.10
CA PRO A 104 -13.65 -26.57 2.11
C PRO A 104 -14.57 -26.10 0.98
N GLU A 105 -15.54 -26.91 0.59
CA GLU A 105 -16.50 -26.60 -0.49
C GLU A 105 -17.54 -25.56 -0.07
N LEU A 106 -17.97 -25.61 1.19
CA LEU A 106 -18.98 -24.68 1.73
C LEU A 106 -18.75 -24.48 3.23
N ASP A 107 -18.39 -23.26 3.62
CA ASP A 107 -18.12 -22.93 5.01
C ASP A 107 -18.80 -21.62 5.46
N ASN A 108 -18.52 -21.22 6.69
CA ASN A 108 -19.08 -20.01 7.29
C ASN A 108 -18.64 -18.72 6.62
N THR A 109 -17.65 -18.74 5.72
CA THR A 109 -17.14 -17.53 5.01
C THR A 109 -17.79 -17.34 3.64
N HIS A 110 -18.69 -18.22 3.25
CA HIS A 110 -19.34 -18.19 1.93
C HIS A 110 -20.01 -16.85 1.63
N GLY A 111 -19.82 -16.35 0.42
CA GLY A 111 -20.39 -15.08 -0.03
C GLY A 111 -19.88 -13.88 0.77
N GLN A 112 -20.79 -13.09 1.31
CA GLN A 112 -20.50 -11.88 2.10
C GLN A 112 -20.07 -12.15 3.55
N ASN A 113 -19.99 -13.43 3.97
CA ASN A 113 -19.72 -13.79 5.36
C ASN A 113 -18.24 -13.94 5.72
N ARG A 114 -17.31 -13.51 4.87
CA ARG A 114 -15.85 -13.73 4.99
C ARG A 114 -15.28 -13.42 6.38
N ARG A 115 -15.75 -12.35 7.02
CA ARG A 115 -15.25 -11.90 8.33
C ARG A 115 -15.70 -12.77 9.49
N THR A 116 -16.59 -13.72 9.29
CA THR A 116 -17.11 -14.57 10.39
C THR A 116 -16.10 -15.55 10.91
N ALA A 117 -15.07 -15.92 10.14
CA ALA A 117 -14.07 -16.88 10.53
C ALA A 117 -13.00 -16.33 11.49
N ILE A 118 -12.73 -15.03 11.48
CA ILE A 118 -11.60 -14.44 12.19
C ILE A 118 -12.00 -13.74 13.47
N VAL A 119 -11.21 -13.94 14.52
CA VAL A 119 -11.26 -13.18 15.78
C VAL A 119 -9.86 -12.74 16.14
N GLN A 120 -9.72 -11.47 16.52
CA GLN A 120 -8.48 -10.90 16.99
C GLN A 120 -8.51 -10.63 18.49
N GLY A 121 -7.31 -10.54 19.08
CA GLY A 121 -7.13 -10.15 20.47
C GLY A 121 -5.66 -9.90 20.83
N THR A 122 -5.46 -9.30 21.99
CA THR A 122 -4.14 -9.11 22.59
C THR A 122 -3.73 -10.36 23.33
N LEU A 123 -2.45 -10.74 23.23
CA LEU A 123 -1.83 -11.79 24.02
C LEU A 123 -0.96 -11.19 25.12
N PRO A 124 -0.71 -11.94 26.21
CA PRO A 124 0.30 -11.57 27.20
C PRO A 124 1.66 -11.29 26.56
N LEU A 125 2.35 -10.26 27.03
CA LEU A 125 3.70 -9.93 26.56
C LEU A 125 4.77 -10.90 27.05
N GLU A 126 4.49 -11.60 28.15
CA GLU A 126 5.35 -12.63 28.70
C GLU A 126 5.09 -13.98 28.03
N ASN A 127 6.13 -14.82 27.95
CA ASN A 127 6.03 -16.15 27.39
C ASN A 127 5.56 -17.18 28.45
N ASP A 128 4.58 -16.82 29.27
CA ASP A 128 3.90 -17.75 30.18
C ASP A 128 2.96 -18.66 29.38
N PRO A 129 3.21 -19.99 29.30
CA PRO A 129 2.42 -20.88 28.47
C PRO A 129 0.96 -20.97 28.90
N ASP A 130 0.66 -20.89 30.20
CA ASP A 130 -0.70 -21.00 30.69
C ASP A 130 -1.51 -19.74 30.36
N ALA A 131 -0.93 -18.56 30.52
CA ALA A 131 -1.57 -17.29 30.17
C ALA A 131 -1.80 -17.17 28.66
N LEU A 132 -0.81 -17.54 27.85
CA LEU A 132 -0.92 -17.58 26.40
C LEU A 132 -2.00 -18.57 25.94
N ALA A 133 -1.97 -19.80 26.46
CA ALA A 133 -2.95 -20.83 26.12
C ALA A 133 -4.38 -20.41 26.50
N ARG A 134 -4.59 -19.76 27.66
CA ARG A 134 -5.92 -19.25 28.07
C ARG A 134 -6.42 -18.17 27.15
N SER A 135 -5.56 -17.27 26.72
CA SER A 135 -5.90 -16.20 25.77
C SER A 135 -6.29 -16.78 24.41
N LEU A 136 -5.51 -17.71 23.88
CA LEU A 136 -5.79 -18.40 22.61
C LEU A 136 -7.07 -19.24 22.69
N TRP A 137 -7.26 -19.97 23.79
CA TRP A 137 -8.51 -20.72 24.05
C TRP A 137 -9.74 -19.81 24.00
N TRP A 138 -9.67 -18.65 24.66
CA TRP A 138 -10.77 -17.71 24.67
C TRP A 138 -11.07 -17.15 23.27
N LEU A 139 -10.06 -16.77 22.52
CA LEU A 139 -10.19 -16.32 21.14
C LEU A 139 -10.77 -17.43 20.25
N THR A 140 -10.30 -18.66 20.39
CA THR A 140 -10.80 -19.82 19.64
C THR A 140 -12.28 -20.09 19.95
N ASN A 141 -12.67 -20.02 21.23
CA ASN A 141 -14.08 -20.16 21.61
C ASN A 141 -14.94 -19.06 20.99
N ARG A 142 -14.47 -17.81 20.99
CA ARG A 142 -15.17 -16.70 20.31
C ARG A 142 -15.29 -16.92 18.81
N GLY A 143 -14.19 -17.38 18.18
CA GLY A 143 -14.17 -17.70 16.75
C GLY A 143 -15.20 -18.78 16.40
N TYR A 144 -15.21 -19.90 17.12
CA TYR A 144 -16.20 -20.96 16.88
C TYR A 144 -17.64 -20.47 17.10
N ARG A 145 -17.88 -19.70 18.17
CA ARG A 145 -19.22 -19.12 18.46
C ARG A 145 -19.69 -18.11 17.41
N SER A 146 -18.79 -17.49 16.69
CA SER A 146 -19.11 -16.65 15.54
C SER A 146 -19.36 -17.49 14.27
N SER A 147 -18.48 -18.46 14.01
CA SER A 147 -18.48 -19.24 12.77
C SER A 147 -19.63 -20.25 12.67
N ALA A 148 -19.99 -20.93 13.79
CA ALA A 148 -21.00 -21.98 13.75
C ALA A 148 -22.42 -21.45 13.38
N PRO A 149 -22.94 -20.37 13.97
CA PRO A 149 -24.21 -19.77 13.53
C PRO A 149 -24.14 -19.21 12.10
N ALA A 150 -22.99 -18.63 11.71
CA ALA A 150 -22.79 -18.12 10.36
C ALA A 150 -22.90 -19.25 9.32
N PHE A 151 -22.27 -20.40 9.59
CA PHE A 151 -22.39 -21.57 8.73
C PHE A 151 -23.82 -22.09 8.60
N LEU A 152 -24.58 -22.15 9.71
CA LEU A 152 -25.99 -22.54 9.65
C LEU A 152 -26.81 -21.59 8.79
N LYS A 153 -26.52 -20.29 8.87
CA LYS A 153 -27.14 -19.29 8.00
C LYS A 153 -26.76 -19.52 6.53
N VAL A 154 -25.47 -19.71 6.23
CA VAL A 154 -24.99 -20.03 4.88
C VAL A 154 -25.74 -21.23 4.31
N LYS A 155 -25.87 -22.33 5.06
CA LYS A 155 -26.63 -23.52 4.62
C LYS A 155 -28.08 -23.19 4.28
N THR A 156 -28.73 -22.34 5.07
CA THR A 156 -30.11 -21.94 4.82
C THR A 156 -30.22 -21.07 3.57
N ASP A 157 -29.32 -20.07 3.45
CA ASP A 157 -29.32 -19.12 2.34
C ASP A 157 -29.02 -19.83 1.02
N THR A 158 -28.04 -20.76 0.98
CA THR A 158 -27.68 -21.54 -0.22
C THR A 158 -28.80 -22.47 -0.66
N ALA A 159 -29.62 -23.00 0.26
CA ALA A 159 -30.76 -23.88 -0.07
C ALA A 159 -31.90 -23.15 -0.81
N VAL A 160 -31.99 -21.82 -0.70
CA VAL A 160 -33.05 -21.00 -1.30
C VAL A 160 -32.59 -20.08 -2.43
N ARG A 161 -31.28 -19.92 -2.62
CA ARG A 161 -30.72 -19.09 -3.71
C ARG A 161 -30.67 -19.84 -5.04
N SER A 162 -30.72 -19.08 -6.14
CA SER A 162 -30.38 -19.60 -7.47
C SER A 162 -28.91 -20.03 -7.50
N GLU A 163 -28.57 -20.97 -8.40
CA GLU A 163 -27.17 -21.42 -8.58
C GLU A 163 -26.21 -20.24 -8.82
N GLU A 164 -25.11 -20.24 -8.09
CA GLU A 164 -24.01 -19.29 -8.30
C GLU A 164 -23.25 -19.59 -9.60
N GLU A 165 -22.77 -18.54 -10.26
CA GLU A 165 -21.94 -18.68 -11.48
C GLU A 165 -20.58 -19.30 -11.16
N ASP A 166 -20.00 -18.98 -10.00
CA ASP A 166 -18.73 -19.52 -9.50
C ASP A 166 -18.98 -20.56 -8.41
N LYS A 167 -18.75 -21.82 -8.73
CA LYS A 167 -18.89 -22.99 -7.84
C LYS A 167 -17.56 -23.41 -7.20
N SER A 168 -16.57 -22.53 -7.16
CA SER A 168 -15.30 -22.80 -6.49
C SER A 168 -15.50 -23.01 -4.99
N ASN A 169 -14.62 -23.81 -4.38
CA ASN A 169 -14.59 -23.99 -2.95
C ASN A 169 -14.46 -22.67 -2.20
N ASP A 170 -14.89 -22.60 -0.95
CA ASP A 170 -14.70 -21.43 -0.11
C ASP A 170 -13.28 -21.32 0.43
N PHE A 171 -12.54 -22.43 0.46
CA PHE A 171 -11.16 -22.48 0.94
C PHE A 171 -10.32 -23.54 0.24
N ALA A 172 -9.07 -23.20 -0.06
CA ALA A 172 -8.06 -24.12 -0.54
C ALA A 172 -7.31 -24.75 0.62
N LEU A 173 -7.26 -26.09 0.68
CA LEU A 173 -6.35 -26.79 1.56
C LEU A 173 -4.97 -26.82 0.89
N GLU A 174 -3.92 -26.51 1.67
CA GLU A 174 -2.57 -26.37 1.14
C GLU A 174 -1.59 -27.26 1.93
N PRO A 175 -0.50 -27.70 1.30
CA PRO A 175 0.54 -28.44 2.00
C PRO A 175 1.13 -27.63 3.17
N PRO A 176 1.41 -28.27 4.31
CA PRO A 176 2.01 -27.59 5.46
C PRO A 176 3.40 -27.05 5.14
N GLN A 177 3.69 -25.87 5.67
CA GLN A 177 4.98 -25.21 5.54
C GLN A 177 5.71 -25.20 6.90
N SER A 178 7.03 -25.38 6.87
CA SER A 178 7.87 -25.31 8.07
C SER A 178 9.04 -24.37 7.83
N HIS A 179 9.06 -23.27 8.55
CA HIS A 179 10.16 -22.31 8.58
C HIS A 179 10.18 -21.60 9.93
N VAL A 180 11.28 -21.67 10.65
CA VAL A 180 11.38 -21.03 11.96
C VAL A 180 12.66 -20.21 12.03
N ASP A 181 12.51 -18.90 11.93
CA ASP A 181 13.49 -17.92 12.37
C ASP A 181 12.83 -17.01 13.42
N ALA A 182 13.03 -17.35 14.68
CA ALA A 182 12.38 -16.67 15.80
C ALA A 182 13.20 -15.47 16.34
N ARG A 183 14.28 -15.09 15.69
CA ARG A 183 15.19 -14.04 16.15
C ARG A 183 14.64 -12.67 15.76
N VAL A 184 13.77 -12.10 16.59
CA VAL A 184 13.31 -10.71 16.41
C VAL A 184 14.46 -9.78 16.78
N PRO A 185 14.91 -8.89 15.86
CA PRO A 185 15.95 -7.92 16.19
C PRO A 185 15.46 -6.96 17.27
N ALA A 186 16.38 -6.44 18.07
CA ALA A 186 16.08 -5.34 18.99
C ALA A 186 15.93 -4.04 18.21
N LEU A 187 15.21 -3.07 18.78
CA LEU A 187 15.24 -1.69 18.30
C LEU A 187 16.69 -1.18 18.28
N GLY A 188 17.13 -0.67 17.14
CA GLY A 188 18.54 -0.29 16.92
C GLY A 188 18.84 1.19 17.09
N LEU A 189 17.87 1.98 17.58
CA LEU A 189 17.98 3.45 17.69
C LEU A 189 18.49 3.91 19.05
N ASP A 190 19.46 4.82 19.05
CA ASP A 190 19.69 5.70 20.20
C ASP A 190 18.60 6.79 20.23
N ILE A 191 17.68 6.65 21.18
CA ILE A 191 16.51 7.53 21.31
C ILE A 191 16.94 8.99 21.49
N ALA A 192 17.96 9.27 22.31
CA ALA A 192 18.39 10.62 22.61
C ALA A 192 19.04 11.28 21.38
N GLU A 193 19.86 10.53 20.64
CA GLU A 193 20.48 10.99 19.41
C GLU A 193 19.41 11.31 18.34
N TRP A 194 18.45 10.40 18.13
CA TRP A 194 17.40 10.61 17.15
C TRP A 194 16.42 11.72 17.53
N GLN A 195 16.10 11.88 18.80
CA GLN A 195 15.35 13.06 19.24
C GLN A 195 16.09 14.37 18.96
N ALA A 196 17.40 14.40 19.15
CA ALA A 196 18.21 15.57 18.83
C ALA A 196 18.27 15.79 17.30
N ARG A 197 18.44 14.74 16.52
CA ARG A 197 18.44 14.77 15.04
C ARG A 197 17.11 15.29 14.49
N LEU A 198 15.98 14.75 14.92
CA LEU A 198 14.65 15.20 14.47
C LEU A 198 14.38 16.67 14.80
N ARG A 199 14.86 17.16 15.98
CA ARG A 199 14.79 18.60 16.30
C ARG A 199 15.60 19.43 15.32
N ARG A 200 16.82 19.01 14.97
CA ARG A 200 17.66 19.73 14.00
C ARG A 200 17.01 19.74 12.62
N GLU A 201 16.61 18.60 12.12
CA GLU A 201 16.02 18.44 10.79
C GLU A 201 14.70 19.22 10.67
N SER A 202 13.78 19.11 11.62
CA SER A 202 12.51 19.83 11.55
C SER A 202 12.68 21.35 11.73
N ALA A 203 13.75 21.81 12.36
CA ALA A 203 14.04 23.24 12.49
C ALA A 203 14.29 23.94 11.15
N TRP A 204 14.72 23.22 10.12
CA TRP A 204 14.96 23.79 8.79
C TRP A 204 13.70 24.37 8.17
N PHE A 205 12.51 23.86 8.49
CA PHE A 205 11.25 24.43 8.03
C PHE A 205 10.96 25.85 8.53
N ARG A 206 11.63 26.32 9.60
CA ARG A 206 11.46 27.68 10.14
C ARG A 206 11.83 28.78 9.15
N GLN A 207 12.67 28.51 8.17
CA GLN A 207 13.08 29.50 7.17
C GLN A 207 12.08 29.68 6.02
N TYR A 208 11.03 28.86 5.95
CA TYR A 208 10.02 28.85 4.89
C TYR A 208 8.66 29.31 5.43
N PRO A 209 8.34 30.63 5.38
CA PRO A 209 7.11 31.18 5.95
C PRO A 209 5.83 30.69 5.26
N GLU A 210 5.94 30.19 4.03
CA GLU A 210 4.83 29.62 3.27
C GLU A 210 4.53 28.17 3.62
N VAL A 211 5.37 27.50 4.36
CA VAL A 211 5.10 26.17 4.94
C VAL A 211 4.33 26.36 6.23
N TYR A 212 3.03 26.09 6.21
CA TYR A 212 2.11 26.36 7.32
C TYR A 212 2.03 25.21 8.32
N ASP A 213 2.37 24.02 7.89
CA ASP A 213 2.49 22.85 8.74
C ASP A 213 3.61 21.94 8.23
N SER A 214 4.37 21.36 9.14
CA SER A 214 5.41 20.39 8.80
C SER A 214 5.63 19.42 9.94
N GLU A 215 5.89 18.17 9.60
CA GLU A 215 6.22 17.14 10.57
C GLU A 215 7.27 16.20 10.00
N ILE A 216 8.23 15.80 10.83
CA ILE A 216 9.14 14.69 10.53
C ILE A 216 8.82 13.59 11.53
N VAL A 217 8.47 12.42 11.03
CA VAL A 217 8.10 11.25 11.83
C VAL A 217 9.11 10.13 11.58
N LEU A 218 9.74 9.66 12.65
CA LEU A 218 10.54 8.45 12.65
C LEU A 218 9.76 7.32 13.29
N GLN A 219 9.76 6.19 12.65
CA GLN A 219 9.19 4.95 13.14
C GLN A 219 10.24 3.85 13.03
N ASP A 220 10.49 3.17 14.14
CA ASP A 220 11.31 1.96 14.19
C ASP A 220 10.44 0.86 14.79
N GLN A 221 10.22 -0.20 14.04
CA GLN A 221 9.41 -1.32 14.50
C GLN A 221 10.08 -2.63 14.18
N THR A 222 10.31 -3.40 15.21
CA THR A 222 10.69 -4.82 15.12
C THR A 222 9.49 -5.68 15.43
N SER A 223 9.35 -6.79 14.73
CA SER A 223 8.28 -7.75 15.00
C SER A 223 8.68 -9.17 14.63
N GLY A 224 7.99 -10.14 15.21
CA GLY A 224 7.98 -11.53 14.80
C GLY A 224 6.59 -11.91 14.33
N PHE A 225 6.48 -12.43 13.13
CA PHE A 225 5.30 -13.13 12.66
C PHE A 225 5.38 -14.59 13.02
N ARG A 226 4.33 -15.16 13.60
CA ARG A 226 4.21 -16.60 13.87
C ARG A 226 2.90 -17.10 13.34
N PHE A 227 2.95 -18.25 12.68
CA PHE A 227 1.77 -18.88 12.10
C PHE A 227 1.79 -20.38 12.33
N THR A 228 0.62 -20.94 12.68
CA THR A 228 0.39 -22.38 12.73
C THR A 228 -1.03 -22.73 12.33
N SER A 229 -1.22 -23.87 11.67
CA SER A 229 -2.53 -24.33 11.20
C SER A 229 -2.78 -25.81 11.51
N THR A 230 -4.04 -26.23 11.42
CA THR A 230 -4.44 -27.65 11.56
C THR A 230 -3.88 -28.55 10.46
N GLU A 231 -3.41 -27.98 9.35
CA GLU A 231 -2.70 -28.71 8.30
C GLU A 231 -1.27 -29.09 8.73
N GLY A 232 -0.72 -28.42 9.76
CA GLY A 232 0.61 -28.69 10.28
C GLY A 232 1.65 -27.62 9.98
N SER A 233 1.26 -26.50 9.38
CA SER A 233 2.19 -25.40 9.14
C SER A 233 2.75 -24.83 10.44
N ARG A 234 4.05 -24.49 10.42
CA ARG A 234 4.81 -23.94 11.53
C ARG A 234 5.81 -22.92 11.02
N ILE A 235 5.45 -21.64 11.12
CA ILE A 235 6.22 -20.54 10.57
C ILE A 235 6.53 -19.54 11.68
N ALA A 236 7.77 -19.07 11.73
CA ALA A 236 8.19 -17.90 12.48
C ALA A 236 9.18 -17.10 11.63
N GLU A 237 8.93 -15.81 11.49
CA GLU A 237 9.79 -14.88 10.74
C GLU A 237 9.97 -13.58 11.49
N PRO A 238 11.20 -13.04 11.55
CA PRO A 238 11.46 -11.72 12.05
C PRO A 238 11.16 -10.67 10.97
N ASN A 239 10.76 -9.49 11.43
CA ASN A 239 10.66 -8.31 10.61
C ASN A 239 11.24 -7.09 11.33
N HIS A 240 11.94 -6.24 10.60
CA HIS A 240 12.40 -4.95 11.09
C HIS A 240 12.18 -3.90 10.00
N LEU A 241 11.47 -2.85 10.35
CA LEU A 241 11.17 -1.73 9.46
C LEU A 241 11.48 -0.43 10.17
N VAL A 242 12.37 0.35 9.58
CA VAL A 242 12.61 1.74 9.97
C VAL A 242 12.09 2.64 8.87
N ARG A 243 11.31 3.64 9.26
CA ARG A 243 10.68 4.57 8.33
C ARG A 243 10.85 6.00 8.81
N LEU A 244 11.32 6.88 7.93
CA LEU A 244 11.37 8.32 8.13
C LEU A 244 10.42 8.98 7.12
N VAL A 245 9.44 9.71 7.62
CA VAL A 245 8.46 10.45 6.81
C VAL A 245 8.62 11.92 7.07
N ILE A 246 8.72 12.70 6.02
CA ILE A 246 8.76 14.16 6.06
C ILE A 246 7.50 14.65 5.36
N GLU A 247 6.70 15.42 6.06
CA GLU A 247 5.50 16.06 5.50
C GLU A 247 5.60 17.56 5.65
N ALA A 248 5.19 18.27 4.60
CA ALA A 248 5.07 19.72 4.61
C ALA A 248 3.83 20.16 3.83
N MET A 249 3.17 21.21 4.32
CA MET A 249 1.90 21.68 3.78
C MET A 249 1.90 23.19 3.63
N THR A 250 1.28 23.65 2.54
CA THR A 250 0.93 25.05 2.29
C THR A 250 -0.48 25.18 1.75
N ARG A 251 -0.93 26.43 1.58
CA ARG A 251 -2.25 26.72 0.99
C ARG A 251 -2.17 27.93 0.07
N ALA A 252 -2.73 27.80 -1.13
CA ALA A 252 -2.83 28.91 -2.08
C ALA A 252 -3.94 29.89 -1.70
N ASP A 253 -3.92 31.07 -2.31
CA ASP A 253 -4.86 32.14 -2.01
C ASP A 253 -6.33 31.79 -2.34
N ASP A 254 -6.56 30.84 -3.23
CA ASP A 254 -7.90 30.30 -3.54
C ASP A 254 -8.38 29.24 -2.54
N GLY A 255 -7.55 28.87 -1.55
CA GLY A 255 -7.88 27.89 -0.52
C GLY A 255 -7.43 26.47 -0.83
N MET A 256 -6.80 26.21 -1.96
CA MET A 256 -6.27 24.89 -2.28
C MET A 256 -5.10 24.55 -1.36
N GLU A 257 -5.22 23.43 -0.67
CA GLU A 257 -4.17 22.86 0.17
C GLU A 257 -3.24 22.00 -0.69
N MET A 258 -1.94 22.17 -0.50
CA MET A 258 -0.91 21.40 -1.18
C MET A 258 0.01 20.77 -0.15
N ILE A 259 0.25 19.48 -0.31
CA ILE A 259 1.05 18.67 0.60
C ILE A 259 2.19 18.02 -0.20
N ARG A 260 3.38 18.04 0.39
CA ARG A 260 4.53 17.26 -0.08
C ARG A 260 4.88 16.24 0.98
N VAL A 261 5.13 15.01 0.56
CA VAL A 261 5.54 13.92 1.44
C VAL A 261 6.76 13.24 0.83
N GLU A 262 7.81 13.09 1.62
CA GLU A 262 8.97 12.26 1.30
C GLU A 262 9.03 11.11 2.31
N THR A 263 9.27 9.90 1.83
CA THR A 263 9.33 8.71 2.67
C THR A 263 10.61 7.93 2.38
N TYR A 264 11.35 7.64 3.43
CA TYR A 264 12.52 6.76 3.40
C TYR A 264 12.25 5.53 4.24
N GLN A 265 12.58 4.36 3.70
CA GLN A 265 12.44 3.09 4.39
C GLN A 265 13.76 2.34 4.38
N ALA A 266 14.06 1.69 5.52
CA ALA A 266 15.31 0.95 5.67
C ALA A 266 15.08 -0.28 6.57
N PRO A 267 15.87 -1.36 6.41
CA PRO A 267 15.80 -2.52 7.31
C PRO A 267 16.45 -2.24 8.67
N GLN A 268 17.23 -1.18 8.78
CA GLN A 268 17.87 -0.75 10.02
C GLN A 268 18.14 0.76 10.01
N PRO A 269 18.24 1.41 11.18
CA PRO A 269 18.39 2.86 11.29
C PRO A 269 19.61 3.43 10.58
N ALA A 270 20.71 2.68 10.55
CA ALA A 270 21.96 3.10 9.90
C ALA A 270 21.84 3.24 8.37
N ASP A 271 20.85 2.60 7.76
CA ASP A 271 20.59 2.67 6.32
C ASP A 271 19.68 3.85 5.93
N LEU A 272 19.16 4.61 6.91
CA LEU A 272 18.41 5.83 6.63
C LEU A 272 19.31 6.92 6.04
N PRO A 273 18.77 7.83 5.22
CA PRO A 273 19.53 8.91 4.62
C PRO A 273 20.26 9.79 5.64
N SER A 274 21.40 10.35 5.25
CA SER A 274 22.12 11.33 6.05
C SER A 274 21.32 12.63 6.22
N GLU A 275 21.67 13.43 7.24
CA GLU A 275 21.06 14.76 7.45
C GLU A 275 21.17 15.66 6.21
N ALA A 276 22.26 15.55 5.43
CA ALA A 276 22.44 16.32 4.21
C ALA A 276 21.41 15.95 3.11
N VAL A 277 21.07 14.68 2.96
CA VAL A 277 20.03 14.22 2.02
C VAL A 277 18.66 14.71 2.49
N ILE A 278 18.39 14.62 3.79
CA ILE A 278 17.12 15.10 4.37
C ILE A 278 16.99 16.62 4.20
N HIS A 279 18.07 17.37 4.45
CA HIS A 279 18.07 18.81 4.22
C HIS A 279 17.74 19.17 2.77
N PHE A 280 18.41 18.52 1.80
CA PHE A 280 18.12 18.72 0.38
C PHE A 280 16.65 18.39 0.04
N ALA A 281 16.11 17.33 0.59
CA ALA A 281 14.69 16.97 0.40
C ALA A 281 13.76 18.05 0.95
N ILE A 282 14.03 18.59 2.14
CA ILE A 282 13.25 19.68 2.76
C ILE A 282 13.33 20.96 1.90
N GLU A 283 14.50 21.33 1.41
CA GLU A 283 14.67 22.47 0.50
C GLU A 283 13.85 22.29 -0.77
N LYS A 284 13.93 21.11 -1.39
CA LYS A 284 13.13 20.79 -2.59
C LYS A 284 11.64 20.83 -2.30
N MET A 285 11.18 20.22 -1.20
CA MET A 285 9.76 20.23 -0.81
C MET A 285 9.24 21.66 -0.62
N ALA A 286 10.00 22.52 0.07
CA ALA A 286 9.63 23.91 0.28
C ALA A 286 9.58 24.71 -1.03
N ALA A 287 10.56 24.51 -1.93
CA ALA A 287 10.56 25.12 -3.26
C ALA A 287 9.37 24.65 -4.11
N ASP A 288 9.06 23.36 -4.11
CA ASP A 288 7.90 22.77 -4.82
C ASP A 288 6.60 23.40 -4.28
N LEU A 289 6.43 23.49 -2.97
CA LEU A 289 5.24 24.08 -2.34
C LEU A 289 5.08 25.55 -2.69
N GLN A 290 6.18 26.32 -2.69
CA GLN A 290 6.17 27.73 -3.09
C GLN A 290 5.78 27.89 -4.57
N ALA A 291 6.34 27.06 -5.46
CA ALA A 291 6.01 27.07 -6.88
C ALA A 291 4.55 26.68 -7.13
N LEU A 292 4.07 25.62 -6.47
CA LEU A 292 2.69 25.16 -6.56
C LEU A 292 1.70 26.21 -6.07
N ARG A 293 2.03 26.95 -4.99
CA ARG A 293 1.18 28.04 -4.49
C ARG A 293 0.97 29.13 -5.53
N ALA A 294 2.00 29.45 -6.31
CA ALA A 294 1.96 30.44 -7.38
C ALA A 294 1.38 29.92 -8.70
N ALA A 295 1.35 28.59 -8.89
CA ALA A 295 0.95 27.96 -10.13
C ALA A 295 -0.55 28.16 -10.41
N PRO A 296 -0.95 28.34 -11.69
CA PRO A 296 -2.36 28.40 -12.06
C PRO A 296 -3.06 27.07 -11.82
N VAL A 297 -4.34 27.14 -11.50
CA VAL A 297 -5.21 25.97 -11.46
C VAL A 297 -5.41 25.47 -12.89
N ALA A 298 -5.18 24.19 -13.12
CA ALA A 298 -5.40 23.59 -14.42
C ALA A 298 -6.90 23.36 -14.67
N GLU A 299 -7.32 23.52 -15.92
CA GLU A 299 -8.67 23.17 -16.35
C GLU A 299 -8.74 21.69 -16.75
N PRO A 300 -9.94 21.08 -16.74
CA PRO A 300 -10.14 19.74 -17.27
C PRO A 300 -9.53 19.60 -18.68
N PHE A 301 -8.85 18.49 -18.91
CA PHE A 301 -8.12 18.24 -20.14
C PHE A 301 -8.22 16.77 -20.53
N ALA A 302 -8.35 16.53 -21.83
CA ALA A 302 -8.18 15.20 -22.42
C ALA A 302 -7.21 15.33 -23.59
N GLY A 303 -6.10 14.63 -23.52
CA GLY A 303 -5.05 14.70 -24.54
C GLY A 303 -3.78 13.97 -24.14
N PRO A 304 -2.69 14.15 -24.92
CA PRO A 304 -1.45 13.43 -24.72
C PRO A 304 -0.83 13.75 -23.36
N ALA A 305 -0.29 12.70 -22.74
CA ALA A 305 0.30 12.79 -21.42
C ALA A 305 1.52 11.89 -21.27
N LEU A 306 2.49 12.35 -20.51
CA LEU A 306 3.64 11.61 -20.05
C LEU A 306 3.53 11.42 -18.53
N LEU A 307 3.57 10.17 -18.08
CA LEU A 307 3.72 9.83 -16.67
C LEU A 307 5.19 9.47 -16.40
N SER A 308 5.78 10.06 -15.36
CA SER A 308 7.06 9.58 -14.83
C SER A 308 6.96 8.11 -14.44
N GLY A 309 8.08 7.42 -14.25
CA GLY A 309 8.02 6.01 -13.85
C GLY A 309 7.31 5.79 -12.50
N ARG A 310 7.49 6.69 -11.53
CA ARG A 310 6.76 6.64 -10.25
C ARG A 310 5.25 6.86 -10.43
N ALA A 311 4.87 7.82 -11.26
CA ALA A 311 3.46 8.07 -11.57
C ALA A 311 2.82 6.90 -12.34
N ALA A 312 3.55 6.31 -13.29
CA ALA A 312 3.13 5.12 -14.02
C ALA A 312 2.99 3.89 -13.09
N ALA A 313 3.89 3.72 -12.13
CA ALA A 313 3.82 2.64 -11.14
C ALA A 313 2.54 2.73 -10.30
N VAL A 314 2.21 3.91 -9.77
CA VAL A 314 0.94 4.13 -9.04
C VAL A 314 -0.26 3.95 -9.96
N PHE A 315 -0.20 4.45 -11.20
CA PHE A 315 -1.26 4.24 -12.19
C PHE A 315 -1.56 2.75 -12.37
N PHE A 316 -0.54 1.90 -12.55
CA PHE A 316 -0.76 0.46 -12.71
C PHE A 316 -1.23 -0.22 -11.43
N HIS A 317 -0.78 0.22 -10.26
CA HIS A 317 -1.26 -0.24 -8.97
C HIS A 317 -2.78 -0.06 -8.86
N GLU A 318 -3.30 1.12 -9.20
CA GLU A 318 -4.73 1.44 -9.11
C GLU A 318 -5.57 0.87 -10.24
N VAL A 319 -5.06 0.97 -11.48
CA VAL A 319 -5.82 0.59 -12.68
C VAL A 319 -5.90 -0.91 -12.85
N VAL A 320 -4.82 -1.62 -12.54
CA VAL A 320 -4.67 -3.06 -12.80
C VAL A 320 -4.59 -3.85 -11.50
N GLY A 321 -3.67 -3.48 -10.61
CA GLY A 321 -3.31 -4.27 -9.45
C GLY A 321 -4.51 -4.68 -8.60
N HIS A 322 -5.27 -3.72 -8.11
CA HIS A 322 -6.47 -4.00 -7.31
C HIS A 322 -7.53 -4.84 -8.05
N ARG A 323 -7.63 -4.70 -9.36
CA ARG A 323 -8.60 -5.46 -10.15
C ARG A 323 -8.16 -6.88 -10.47
N LEU A 324 -6.88 -7.19 -10.25
CA LEU A 324 -6.33 -8.54 -10.38
C LEU A 324 -6.22 -9.27 -9.03
N GLU A 325 -6.70 -8.68 -7.94
CA GLU A 325 -6.89 -9.37 -6.66
C GLU A 325 -8.00 -10.42 -6.82
N GLY A 326 -7.65 -11.70 -6.59
CA GLY A 326 -8.48 -12.83 -6.99
C GLY A 326 -9.87 -12.86 -6.36
N HIS A 327 -9.99 -12.55 -5.06
CA HIS A 327 -11.26 -12.53 -4.36
C HIS A 327 -12.32 -11.62 -5.00
N ARG A 328 -11.91 -10.52 -5.69
CA ARG A 328 -12.81 -9.61 -6.39
C ARG A 328 -13.48 -10.25 -7.61
N GLN A 329 -12.88 -11.32 -8.16
CA GLN A 329 -13.45 -12.00 -9.33
C GLN A 329 -14.67 -12.85 -8.97
N ARG A 330 -14.81 -13.25 -7.70
CA ARG A 330 -15.93 -14.05 -7.18
C ARG A 330 -17.00 -13.17 -6.52
N ASP A 331 -16.63 -11.99 -6.02
CA ASP A 331 -17.54 -11.12 -5.29
C ASP A 331 -18.56 -10.46 -6.24
N GLU A 332 -19.84 -10.73 -6.04
CA GLU A 332 -20.93 -10.19 -6.86
C GLU A 332 -21.10 -8.67 -6.74
N GLU A 333 -20.63 -8.07 -5.65
CA GLU A 333 -20.65 -6.62 -5.44
C GLU A 333 -19.46 -5.91 -6.12
N GLU A 334 -18.47 -6.66 -6.57
CA GLU A 334 -17.31 -6.14 -7.29
C GLU A 334 -17.56 -6.01 -8.80
N GLY A 335 -16.86 -5.08 -9.44
CA GLY A 335 -17.06 -4.72 -10.85
C GLY A 335 -16.62 -5.76 -11.86
N GLN A 336 -15.89 -6.78 -11.47
CA GLN A 336 -15.47 -7.92 -12.28
C GLN A 336 -14.87 -7.56 -13.66
N THR A 337 -14.12 -6.45 -13.75
CA THR A 337 -13.57 -5.91 -15.00
C THR A 337 -12.76 -6.94 -15.78
N PHE A 338 -12.04 -7.82 -15.10
CA PHE A 338 -11.13 -8.81 -15.68
C PHE A 338 -11.61 -10.26 -15.53
N THR A 339 -12.71 -10.54 -14.86
CA THR A 339 -13.16 -11.90 -14.51
C THR A 339 -13.28 -12.82 -15.73
N LYS A 340 -13.79 -12.32 -16.85
CA LYS A 340 -13.95 -13.10 -18.10
C LYS A 340 -12.87 -12.78 -19.15
N LYS A 341 -11.71 -12.26 -18.72
CA LYS A 341 -10.65 -11.78 -19.60
C LYS A 341 -9.39 -12.65 -19.60
N VAL A 342 -9.34 -13.72 -18.82
CA VAL A 342 -8.20 -14.65 -18.83
C VAL A 342 -8.01 -15.23 -20.24
N GLY A 343 -6.78 -15.16 -20.74
CA GLY A 343 -6.43 -15.54 -22.11
C GLY A 343 -6.74 -14.48 -23.18
N GLN A 344 -7.31 -13.33 -22.80
CA GLN A 344 -7.61 -12.22 -23.73
C GLN A 344 -6.59 -11.09 -23.58
N GLN A 345 -6.42 -10.34 -24.64
CA GLN A 345 -5.61 -9.10 -24.60
C GLN A 345 -6.36 -8.01 -23.85
N VAL A 346 -5.70 -7.43 -22.83
CA VAL A 346 -6.26 -6.40 -21.95
C VAL A 346 -5.48 -5.08 -22.01
N MET A 347 -4.28 -5.10 -22.60
CA MET A 347 -3.41 -3.94 -22.79
C MET A 347 -2.52 -4.14 -24.03
N PRO A 348 -1.70 -3.16 -24.46
CA PRO A 348 -0.77 -3.31 -25.56
C PRO A 348 0.16 -4.52 -25.40
N ALA A 349 0.41 -5.24 -26.51
CA ALA A 349 1.20 -6.48 -26.50
C ALA A 349 2.67 -6.29 -26.08
N PHE A 350 3.18 -5.08 -26.08
CA PHE A 350 4.54 -4.79 -25.61
C PHE A 350 4.66 -4.66 -24.09
N LEU A 351 3.55 -4.77 -23.33
CA LEU A 351 3.53 -4.68 -21.87
C LEU A 351 3.33 -6.05 -21.24
N SER A 352 4.08 -6.29 -20.17
CA SER A 352 3.89 -7.44 -19.29
C SER A 352 3.90 -7.00 -17.82
N ILE A 353 3.14 -7.70 -16.99
CA ILE A 353 3.02 -7.41 -15.56
C ILE A 353 3.27 -8.68 -14.75
N VAL A 354 4.13 -8.58 -13.76
CA VAL A 354 4.32 -9.59 -12.73
C VAL A 354 4.07 -8.99 -11.36
N ASP A 355 3.68 -9.81 -10.39
CA ASP A 355 3.84 -9.49 -8.98
C ASP A 355 4.86 -10.46 -8.40
N ASP A 356 5.92 -9.93 -7.79
CA ASP A 356 7.04 -10.74 -7.31
C ASP A 356 7.46 -10.34 -5.89
N PRO A 357 6.79 -10.85 -4.85
CA PRO A 357 7.15 -10.56 -3.47
C PRO A 357 8.47 -11.21 -3.03
N THR A 358 9.08 -12.08 -3.85
CA THR A 358 10.37 -12.70 -3.53
C THR A 358 11.56 -11.75 -3.77
N LEU A 359 11.37 -10.68 -4.53
CA LEU A 359 12.38 -9.67 -4.78
C LEU A 359 12.44 -8.67 -3.62
N SER A 360 13.63 -8.48 -3.06
CA SER A 360 13.88 -7.50 -1.99
C SER A 360 14.36 -6.14 -2.50
N ALA A 361 14.81 -6.06 -3.77
CA ALA A 361 15.28 -4.82 -4.39
C ALA A 361 15.05 -4.84 -5.90
N LEU A 362 14.87 -3.68 -6.50
CA LEU A 362 14.77 -3.46 -7.94
C LEU A 362 15.31 -2.07 -8.29
N ALA A 363 16.06 -1.96 -9.38
CA ALA A 363 16.63 -0.69 -9.86
C ALA A 363 17.45 0.09 -8.80
N GLY A 364 18.08 -0.63 -7.87
CA GLY A 364 18.87 -0.03 -6.79
C GLY A 364 18.05 0.39 -5.56
N GLU A 365 16.73 0.26 -5.59
CA GLU A 365 15.84 0.57 -4.48
C GLU A 365 15.34 -0.70 -3.79
N LYS A 366 15.18 -0.67 -2.46
CA LYS A 366 14.57 -1.74 -1.68
C LYS A 366 13.06 -1.74 -1.88
N LEU A 367 12.47 -2.93 -1.92
CA LEU A 367 11.04 -3.11 -2.14
C LEU A 367 10.31 -3.38 -0.81
N SER A 368 9.24 -2.62 -0.57
CA SER A 368 8.42 -2.73 0.64
C SER A 368 7.44 -3.90 0.62
N GLY A 369 7.11 -4.41 -0.55
CA GLY A 369 6.15 -5.51 -0.74
C GLY A 369 6.77 -6.91 -0.68
N SER A 370 8.03 -7.04 -0.21
CA SER A 370 8.75 -8.31 -0.15
C SER A 370 8.42 -9.10 1.12
N TYR A 371 8.24 -10.41 0.98
CA TYR A 371 8.05 -11.36 2.09
C TYR A 371 8.42 -12.78 1.64
N LYS A 372 8.64 -13.70 2.59
CA LYS A 372 8.88 -15.13 2.30
C LYS A 372 7.60 -15.95 2.31
N PHE A 373 6.74 -15.68 3.27
CA PHE A 373 5.42 -16.31 3.41
C PHE A 373 4.35 -15.23 3.49
N ASP A 374 3.20 -15.50 2.89
CA ASP A 374 2.03 -14.66 3.06
C ASP A 374 1.36 -14.83 4.43
N ASP A 375 0.34 -14.03 4.74
CA ASP A 375 -0.32 -14.05 6.05
C ASP A 375 -1.21 -15.30 6.27
N GLU A 376 -1.29 -16.20 5.28
CA GLU A 376 -1.92 -17.53 5.36
C GLU A 376 -0.87 -18.66 5.43
N GLY A 377 0.40 -18.31 5.53
CA GLY A 377 1.51 -19.25 5.64
C GLY A 377 1.87 -19.95 4.33
N GLN A 378 1.53 -19.37 3.19
CA GLN A 378 1.92 -19.88 1.88
C GLN A 378 3.21 -19.22 1.40
N PRO A 379 4.13 -19.97 0.77
CA PRO A 379 5.35 -19.38 0.23
C PRO A 379 5.05 -18.29 -0.78
N ALA A 380 5.74 -17.16 -0.67
CA ALA A 380 5.69 -16.11 -1.67
C ALA A 380 6.15 -16.65 -3.04
N ALA A 381 5.45 -16.28 -4.09
CA ALA A 381 5.80 -16.72 -5.44
C ALA A 381 5.67 -15.58 -6.45
N ARG A 382 6.54 -15.59 -7.46
CA ARG A 382 6.42 -14.72 -8.61
C ARG A 382 5.23 -15.13 -9.47
N VAL A 383 4.29 -14.24 -9.69
CA VAL A 383 3.07 -14.49 -10.48
C VAL A 383 3.09 -13.65 -11.75
N GLN A 384 2.97 -14.31 -12.91
CA GLN A 384 2.76 -13.64 -14.20
C GLN A 384 1.29 -13.25 -14.33
N LEU A 385 0.97 -11.99 -14.09
CA LEU A 385 -0.40 -11.46 -14.17
C LEU A 385 -0.81 -11.21 -15.63
N VAL A 386 0.03 -10.46 -16.36
CA VAL A 386 -0.18 -10.17 -17.79
C VAL A 386 1.11 -10.48 -18.55
N GLN A 387 1.02 -11.23 -19.63
CA GLN A 387 2.13 -11.54 -20.51
C GLN A 387 1.82 -11.05 -21.92
N ASP A 388 2.67 -10.21 -22.47
CA ASP A 388 2.54 -9.66 -23.82
C ASP A 388 1.11 -9.12 -24.09
N GLY A 389 0.61 -8.35 -23.12
CA GLY A 389 -0.73 -7.76 -23.13
C GLY A 389 -1.88 -8.71 -22.78
N VAL A 390 -1.63 -10.02 -22.65
CA VAL A 390 -2.65 -11.05 -22.41
C VAL A 390 -2.73 -11.38 -20.91
N LEU A 391 -3.93 -11.29 -20.33
CA LEU A 391 -4.19 -11.66 -18.94
C LEU A 391 -3.97 -13.17 -18.72
N ARG A 392 -3.16 -13.52 -17.71
CA ARG A 392 -2.80 -14.91 -17.39
C ARG A 392 -3.29 -15.38 -16.04
N SER A 393 -3.24 -14.53 -15.01
CA SER A 393 -3.49 -14.95 -13.63
C SER A 393 -4.04 -13.79 -12.79
N PHE A 394 -4.41 -14.14 -11.56
CA PHE A 394 -4.81 -13.25 -10.49
C PHE A 394 -3.91 -13.43 -9.27
N LEU A 395 -3.93 -12.47 -8.34
CA LEU A 395 -3.27 -12.58 -7.04
C LEU A 395 -4.19 -13.38 -6.11
N MET A 396 -3.77 -14.59 -5.76
CA MET A 396 -4.61 -15.55 -5.05
C MET A 396 -4.18 -15.70 -3.59
N SER A 397 -5.15 -15.50 -2.69
CA SER A 397 -5.13 -16.06 -1.33
C SER A 397 -5.65 -17.51 -1.35
N ARG A 398 -5.86 -18.08 -0.18
CA ARG A 398 -6.49 -19.41 -0.05
C ARG A 398 -8.00 -19.39 -0.31
N MET A 399 -8.53 -18.33 -0.91
CA MET A 399 -9.89 -18.25 -1.42
C MET A 399 -9.88 -18.59 -2.92
N PRO A 400 -10.33 -19.79 -3.34
CA PRO A 400 -10.45 -20.17 -4.74
C PRO A 400 -11.45 -19.31 -5.51
N ILE A 401 -11.17 -19.15 -6.80
CA ILE A 401 -12.10 -18.58 -7.78
C ILE A 401 -12.16 -19.48 -9.01
N LYS A 402 -13.13 -19.27 -9.87
CA LYS A 402 -13.32 -20.05 -11.10
C LYS A 402 -12.03 -20.10 -11.94
N GLY A 403 -11.48 -21.32 -12.12
CA GLY A 403 -10.26 -21.57 -12.86
C GLY A 403 -8.95 -21.44 -12.07
N PHE A 404 -9.01 -21.00 -10.81
CA PHE A 404 -7.84 -20.84 -9.93
C PHE A 404 -8.18 -21.40 -8.55
N SER A 405 -7.77 -22.63 -8.28
CA SER A 405 -8.18 -23.41 -7.11
C SER A 405 -7.21 -23.32 -5.93
N GLN A 406 -6.00 -22.78 -6.13
CA GLN A 406 -4.93 -22.77 -5.14
C GLN A 406 -4.45 -21.34 -4.87
N SER A 407 -3.87 -21.12 -3.69
CA SER A 407 -3.12 -19.91 -3.39
C SER A 407 -1.87 -19.81 -4.27
N ASN A 408 -1.42 -18.59 -4.54
CA ASN A 408 -0.12 -18.34 -5.16
C ASN A 408 0.77 -17.44 -4.27
N GLY A 409 0.54 -17.49 -2.94
CA GLY A 409 1.35 -16.79 -1.97
C GLY A 409 1.10 -15.28 -1.94
N HIS A 410 -0.12 -14.85 -2.25
CA HIS A 410 -0.51 -13.43 -2.19
C HIS A 410 -1.65 -13.17 -1.20
N GLY A 411 -1.88 -14.08 -0.26
CA GLY A 411 -2.83 -13.87 0.83
C GLY A 411 -2.27 -12.91 1.86
N ARG A 412 -2.77 -11.64 1.88
CA ARG A 412 -2.23 -10.62 2.78
C ARG A 412 -3.31 -9.89 3.54
N ALA A 413 -3.00 -9.52 4.76
CA ALA A 413 -3.88 -8.74 5.63
C ALA A 413 -3.09 -7.91 6.64
N GLN A 414 -3.69 -6.83 7.09
CA GLN A 414 -3.30 -6.21 8.35
C GLN A 414 -3.61 -7.21 9.49
N PRO A 415 -2.75 -7.32 10.51
CA PRO A 415 -2.96 -8.22 11.62
C PRO A 415 -4.36 -8.16 12.22
N GLY A 416 -4.99 -9.32 12.35
CA GLY A 416 -6.35 -9.46 12.88
C GLY A 416 -7.48 -9.20 11.89
N LEU A 417 -7.18 -8.91 10.63
CA LEU A 417 -8.18 -8.84 9.56
C LEU A 417 -8.18 -10.10 8.71
N MET A 418 -9.29 -10.32 8.01
CA MET A 418 -9.42 -11.46 7.10
C MET A 418 -8.52 -11.28 5.88
N THR A 419 -7.74 -12.30 5.59
CA THR A 419 -6.81 -12.32 4.47
C THR A 419 -7.53 -12.38 3.12
N THR A 420 -7.02 -11.63 2.16
CA THR A 420 -7.47 -11.63 0.75
C THR A 420 -6.27 -11.59 -0.18
N GLY A 421 -6.48 -11.86 -1.46
CA GLY A 421 -5.43 -11.67 -2.46
C GLY A 421 -5.04 -10.19 -2.58
N ARG A 422 -3.76 -9.85 -2.39
CA ARG A 422 -3.25 -8.47 -2.44
C ARG A 422 -1.93 -8.39 -3.20
N GLN A 423 -1.65 -7.21 -3.71
CA GLN A 423 -0.37 -6.90 -4.35
C GLN A 423 0.79 -7.00 -3.34
N GLY A 424 1.96 -7.45 -3.82
CA GLY A 424 3.25 -7.38 -3.16
C GLY A 424 4.14 -6.36 -3.87
N ASN A 425 4.92 -6.84 -4.85
CA ASN A 425 5.76 -6.02 -5.72
C ASN A 425 5.23 -6.09 -7.16
N LEU A 426 4.36 -5.19 -7.55
CA LEU A 426 3.82 -5.11 -8.90
C LEU A 426 4.86 -4.49 -9.84
N ILE A 427 5.29 -5.22 -10.86
CA ILE A 427 6.35 -4.80 -11.79
C ILE A 427 5.83 -4.82 -13.22
N VAL A 428 5.88 -3.67 -13.87
CA VAL A 428 5.49 -3.48 -15.28
C VAL A 428 6.73 -3.42 -16.15
N THR A 429 6.80 -4.27 -17.15
CA THR A 429 7.89 -4.30 -18.14
C THR A 429 7.38 -4.03 -19.54
N SER A 430 8.24 -3.52 -20.41
CA SER A 430 7.90 -3.16 -21.79
C SER A 430 8.98 -3.62 -22.77
N THR A 431 8.57 -4.04 -23.96
CA THR A 431 9.45 -4.33 -25.09
C THR A 431 9.47 -3.21 -26.13
N ASN A 432 8.61 -2.19 -25.99
CA ASN A 432 8.58 -1.01 -26.85
C ASN A 432 9.10 0.21 -26.07
N THR A 433 10.43 0.36 -26.00
CA THR A 433 11.09 1.37 -25.19
C THR A 433 11.85 2.38 -26.06
N VAL A 434 11.97 3.59 -25.53
CA VAL A 434 12.88 4.65 -26.00
C VAL A 434 13.69 5.14 -24.82
N LYS A 435 14.74 5.95 -25.08
CA LYS A 435 15.43 6.62 -23.97
C LYS A 435 14.45 7.52 -23.22
N GLU A 436 14.48 7.46 -21.92
CA GLU A 436 13.57 8.27 -21.10
C GLU A 436 13.67 9.77 -21.43
N SER A 437 14.89 10.25 -21.74
CA SER A 437 15.13 11.63 -22.17
C SER A 437 14.41 12.04 -23.46
N GLU A 438 14.02 11.08 -24.31
CA GLU A 438 13.29 11.34 -25.57
C GLU A 438 11.77 11.47 -25.37
N LEU A 439 11.25 11.01 -24.25
CA LEU A 439 9.80 10.94 -24.02
C LEU A 439 9.15 12.34 -24.03
N ARG A 440 9.85 13.36 -23.52
CA ARG A 440 9.32 14.73 -23.54
C ARG A 440 9.16 15.27 -24.97
N GLU A 441 10.10 15.00 -25.86
CA GLU A 441 10.00 15.39 -27.26
C GLU A 441 8.83 14.67 -27.95
N ARG A 442 8.67 13.37 -27.68
CA ARG A 442 7.52 12.59 -28.19
C ARG A 442 6.17 13.08 -27.67
N LEU A 443 6.11 13.58 -26.42
CA LEU A 443 4.91 14.22 -25.89
C LEU A 443 4.56 15.48 -26.70
N ILE A 444 5.56 16.31 -27.05
CA ILE A 444 5.39 17.49 -27.88
C ILE A 444 4.89 17.10 -29.29
N ASP A 445 5.49 16.07 -29.89
CA ASP A 445 5.09 15.61 -31.23
C ASP A 445 3.67 15.04 -31.23
N GLU A 446 3.28 14.28 -30.19
CA GLU A 446 1.92 13.77 -30.10
C GLU A 446 0.91 14.91 -29.87
N ALA A 447 1.27 15.94 -29.10
CA ALA A 447 0.44 17.12 -28.93
C ALA A 447 0.23 17.89 -30.26
N LYS A 448 1.31 18.06 -31.05
CA LYS A 448 1.22 18.66 -32.40
C LYS A 448 0.34 17.85 -33.33
N LYS A 449 0.54 16.53 -33.37
CA LYS A 449 -0.24 15.60 -34.20
C LYS A 449 -1.74 15.69 -33.91
N GLN A 450 -2.10 15.89 -32.64
CA GLN A 450 -3.49 16.04 -32.21
C GLN A 450 -4.01 17.47 -32.27
N GLY A 451 -3.19 18.45 -32.70
CA GLY A 451 -3.57 19.87 -32.73
C GLY A 451 -3.80 20.46 -31.33
N LYS A 452 -3.20 19.86 -30.28
CA LYS A 452 -3.29 20.34 -28.90
C LYS A 452 -2.21 21.40 -28.64
N PRO A 453 -2.49 22.45 -27.87
CA PRO A 453 -1.50 23.47 -27.55
C PRO A 453 -0.41 22.96 -26.61
N TYR A 454 -0.67 21.90 -25.86
CA TYR A 454 0.25 21.27 -24.92
C TYR A 454 -0.11 19.79 -24.68
N GLY A 455 0.83 19.03 -24.13
CA GLY A 455 0.60 17.78 -23.42
C GLY A 455 0.83 17.98 -21.92
N LEU A 456 0.38 17.04 -21.08
CA LEU A 456 0.63 17.07 -19.64
C LEU A 456 1.78 16.12 -19.27
N TYR A 457 2.69 16.59 -18.42
CA TYR A 457 3.71 15.74 -17.79
C TYR A 457 3.44 15.64 -16.30
N PHE A 458 3.16 14.43 -15.84
CA PHE A 458 2.95 14.09 -14.44
C PHE A 458 4.29 13.64 -13.87
N GLU A 459 5.02 14.56 -13.25
CA GLU A 459 6.35 14.31 -12.72
C GLU A 459 6.30 13.53 -11.41
N ASP A 460 5.37 13.87 -10.50
CA ASP A 460 5.24 13.19 -9.22
C ASP A 460 3.77 13.05 -8.79
N VAL A 461 3.52 11.99 -8.02
CA VAL A 461 2.19 11.64 -7.50
C VAL A 461 2.29 11.29 -6.03
N GLN A 462 1.25 11.60 -5.27
CA GLN A 462 1.15 11.26 -3.85
C GLN A 462 0.64 9.83 -3.62
N GLY A 463 -0.13 9.30 -4.54
CA GLY A 463 -0.80 8.02 -4.47
C GLY A 463 -2.01 7.98 -5.38
N GLY A 464 -2.92 7.05 -5.11
CA GLY A 464 -4.16 6.90 -5.85
C GLY A 464 -5.21 6.17 -5.06
N PHE A 465 -6.36 5.98 -5.68
CA PHE A 465 -7.39 5.05 -5.22
C PHE A 465 -8.23 4.57 -6.41
N THR A 466 -8.89 3.45 -6.21
CA THR A 466 -9.74 2.86 -7.23
C THR A 466 -11.07 2.43 -6.64
N LEU A 467 -12.14 2.64 -7.39
CA LEU A 467 -13.47 2.15 -7.07
C LEU A 467 -13.69 0.85 -7.82
N THR A 468 -13.80 -0.25 -7.10
CA THR A 468 -13.98 -1.59 -7.66
C THR A 468 -15.41 -2.10 -7.50
N GLN A 469 -16.23 -1.50 -6.63
CA GLN A 469 -17.60 -1.92 -6.36
C GLN A 469 -18.54 -1.73 -7.56
N ARG A 470 -19.38 -2.72 -7.83
CA ARG A 470 -20.28 -2.75 -9.00
C ARG A 470 -21.31 -1.61 -9.04
N GLY A 471 -21.75 -1.16 -7.88
CA GLY A 471 -22.72 -0.05 -7.74
C GLY A 471 -22.13 1.34 -7.97
N LEU A 472 -20.81 1.45 -8.12
CA LEU A 472 -20.07 2.69 -8.33
C LEU A 472 -19.49 2.75 -9.75
N PRO A 473 -19.20 3.95 -10.29
CA PRO A 473 -18.43 4.05 -11.52
C PRO A 473 -17.13 3.26 -11.39
N GLN A 474 -16.84 2.38 -12.36
CA GLN A 474 -15.58 1.63 -12.41
C GLN A 474 -14.45 2.58 -12.82
N ALA A 475 -14.08 3.46 -11.90
CA ALA A 475 -13.13 4.52 -12.11
C ALA A 475 -11.88 4.32 -11.23
N PHE A 476 -10.79 4.90 -11.64
CA PHE A 476 -9.60 5.09 -10.84
C PHE A 476 -9.29 6.59 -10.75
N GLN A 477 -8.55 6.96 -9.74
CA GLN A 477 -8.03 8.30 -9.56
C GLN A 477 -6.58 8.21 -9.08
N VAL A 478 -5.68 8.87 -9.81
CA VAL A 478 -4.30 9.11 -9.34
C VAL A 478 -4.21 10.57 -8.92
N LEU A 479 -3.52 10.82 -7.84
CA LEU A 479 -3.41 12.13 -7.19
C LEU A 479 -2.06 12.78 -7.52
N PRO A 480 -1.94 13.49 -8.64
CA PRO A 480 -0.70 14.16 -9.00
C PRO A 480 -0.37 15.31 -8.03
N VAL A 481 0.92 15.50 -7.81
CA VAL A 481 1.46 16.60 -7.01
C VAL A 481 2.17 17.61 -7.91
N ILE A 482 3.05 17.14 -8.79
CA ILE A 482 3.79 17.99 -9.73
C ILE A 482 3.33 17.68 -11.15
N VAL A 483 2.73 18.68 -11.79
CA VAL A 483 2.17 18.55 -13.14
C VAL A 483 2.60 19.74 -14.00
N TRP A 484 3.12 19.46 -15.18
CA TRP A 484 3.57 20.45 -16.13
C TRP A 484 2.72 20.45 -17.40
N ARG A 485 2.37 21.64 -17.89
CA ARG A 485 1.99 21.82 -19.29
C ARG A 485 3.25 21.92 -20.13
N VAL A 486 3.47 20.94 -20.98
CA VAL A 486 4.57 20.91 -21.95
C VAL A 486 4.04 21.42 -23.29
N TYR A 487 4.39 22.64 -23.65
CA TYR A 487 3.81 23.32 -24.80
C TYR A 487 4.35 22.82 -26.14
N SER A 488 3.46 22.68 -27.12
CA SER A 488 3.80 22.20 -28.46
C SER A 488 4.52 23.25 -29.34
N ASP A 489 4.46 24.53 -28.97
CA ASP A 489 5.07 25.64 -29.71
C ASP A 489 6.48 26.00 -29.23
N GLY A 490 7.02 25.27 -28.23
CA GLY A 490 8.37 25.42 -27.72
C GLY A 490 8.56 26.52 -26.67
N ARG A 491 7.48 27.14 -26.17
CA ARG A 491 7.60 28.01 -25.00
C ARG A 491 7.95 27.20 -23.76
N PRO A 492 8.46 27.85 -22.68
CA PRO A 492 8.79 27.15 -21.44
C PRO A 492 7.61 26.39 -20.85
N ASP A 493 7.90 25.25 -20.21
CA ASP A 493 6.90 24.47 -19.50
C ASP A 493 6.29 25.27 -18.35
N GLU A 494 5.03 25.04 -18.07
CA GLU A 494 4.28 25.73 -17.03
C GLU A 494 3.82 24.75 -15.95
N LEU A 495 4.25 24.97 -14.72
CA LEU A 495 3.75 24.20 -13.57
C LEU A 495 2.28 24.54 -13.36
N VAL A 496 1.44 23.52 -13.14
CA VAL A 496 0.01 23.68 -12.87
C VAL A 496 -0.41 22.84 -11.67
N ARG A 497 -1.55 23.16 -11.06
CA ARG A 497 -2.06 22.44 -9.88
C ARG A 497 -3.55 22.13 -9.98
N GLY A 498 -4.02 21.28 -9.08
CA GLY A 498 -5.45 21.07 -8.84
C GLY A 498 -6.12 20.17 -9.86
N VAL A 499 -5.42 19.17 -10.39
CA VAL A 499 -6.00 18.14 -11.24
C VAL A 499 -5.75 16.75 -10.68
N ASP A 500 -6.67 15.84 -10.98
CA ASP A 500 -6.55 14.42 -10.73
C ASP A 500 -6.71 13.66 -12.04
N ILE A 501 -5.89 12.61 -12.22
CA ILE A 501 -6.03 11.70 -13.36
C ILE A 501 -7.24 10.81 -13.09
N VAL A 502 -8.13 10.72 -14.05
CA VAL A 502 -9.35 9.91 -13.98
C VAL A 502 -9.54 9.10 -15.25
N GLY A 503 -10.33 8.06 -15.18
CA GLY A 503 -10.67 7.28 -16.36
C GLY A 503 -11.21 5.89 -16.03
N THR A 504 -11.51 5.15 -17.10
CA THR A 504 -11.87 3.73 -17.00
C THR A 504 -10.67 2.87 -17.34
N PRO A 505 -10.44 1.75 -16.61
CA PRO A 505 -9.21 0.98 -16.69
C PRO A 505 -8.80 0.56 -18.11
N LEU A 506 -9.66 -0.16 -18.81
CA LEU A 506 -9.33 -0.73 -20.12
C LEU A 506 -9.12 0.34 -21.20
N ALA A 507 -9.86 1.46 -21.13
CA ALA A 507 -9.67 2.56 -22.07
C ALA A 507 -8.30 3.21 -21.87
N ALA A 508 -7.93 3.52 -20.63
CA ALA A 508 -6.65 4.15 -20.31
C ALA A 508 -5.45 3.28 -20.70
N LEU A 509 -5.49 1.96 -20.42
CA LEU A 509 -4.40 1.04 -20.78
C LEU A 509 -4.14 0.99 -22.29
N ASN A 510 -5.18 1.03 -23.12
CA ASN A 510 -5.05 0.98 -24.58
C ASN A 510 -4.54 2.29 -25.20
N ARG A 511 -4.35 3.35 -24.40
CA ARG A 511 -3.79 4.63 -24.83
C ARG A 511 -2.28 4.73 -24.68
N ILE A 512 -1.61 3.72 -24.12
CA ILE A 512 -0.16 3.70 -23.94
C ILE A 512 0.51 3.50 -25.31
N LEU A 513 1.42 4.42 -25.68
CA LEU A 513 2.09 4.43 -26.98
C LEU A 513 3.48 3.81 -26.91
N VAL A 514 4.27 4.18 -25.90
CA VAL A 514 5.69 3.83 -25.75
C VAL A 514 6.12 4.08 -24.30
N THR A 515 7.18 3.41 -23.86
CA THR A 515 7.72 3.59 -22.52
C THR A 515 9.18 4.07 -22.56
N GLY A 516 9.67 4.59 -21.44
CA GLY A 516 11.08 4.79 -21.19
C GLY A 516 11.83 3.48 -21.03
N ASP A 517 13.15 3.56 -20.99
CA ASP A 517 14.07 2.44 -20.79
C ASP A 517 14.55 2.30 -19.34
N THR A 518 14.15 3.19 -18.46
CA THR A 518 14.55 3.22 -17.05
C THR A 518 13.41 2.80 -16.15
N MET A 519 13.68 1.87 -15.22
CA MET A 519 12.70 1.41 -14.23
C MET A 519 12.74 2.30 -12.99
N HIS A 520 11.57 2.70 -12.51
CA HIS A 520 11.40 3.47 -11.29
C HIS A 520 10.51 2.72 -10.30
N VAL A 521 10.74 2.92 -9.01
CA VAL A 521 10.01 2.26 -7.93
C VAL A 521 9.19 3.29 -7.14
N PHE A 522 7.99 2.93 -6.79
CA PHE A 522 7.14 3.59 -5.81
C PHE A 522 6.88 2.63 -4.65
N ASN A 523 7.37 2.96 -3.47
CA ASN A 523 7.10 2.23 -2.24
C ASN A 523 5.95 2.91 -1.47
N GLY A 524 4.98 2.12 -1.01
CA GLY A 524 3.82 2.66 -0.34
C GLY A 524 3.12 1.67 0.59
N ILE A 525 2.02 2.13 1.15
CA ILE A 525 1.10 1.33 1.95
C ILE A 525 -0.24 1.33 1.24
N CYS A 526 -0.70 0.15 0.90
CA CYS A 526 -1.96 -0.05 0.20
C CYS A 526 -3.07 -0.42 1.18
N GLY A 527 -4.14 0.38 1.22
CA GLY A 527 -5.32 0.13 2.05
C GLY A 527 -6.46 -0.49 1.23
N ALA A 528 -7.02 -1.60 1.71
CA ALA A 528 -8.22 -2.23 1.16
C ALA A 528 -9.02 -2.96 2.26
N GLU A 529 -9.95 -3.83 1.90
CA GLU A 529 -10.82 -4.53 2.85
C GLU A 529 -10.07 -5.43 3.85
N SER A 530 -8.90 -5.93 3.51
CA SER A 530 -8.01 -6.66 4.43
C SER A 530 -7.06 -5.75 5.22
N GLY A 531 -7.30 -4.44 5.20
CA GLY A 531 -6.49 -3.44 5.90
C GLY A 531 -5.31 -2.94 5.08
N SER A 532 -4.32 -2.39 5.78
CA SER A 532 -3.13 -1.77 5.22
C SER A 532 -1.98 -2.77 5.15
N VAL A 533 -1.37 -2.90 3.96
CA VAL A 533 -0.19 -3.76 3.74
C VAL A 533 0.89 -2.98 2.98
N PRO A 534 2.18 -3.19 3.30
CA PRO A 534 3.28 -2.61 2.53
C PRO A 534 3.29 -3.17 1.11
N VAL A 535 3.52 -2.32 0.12
CA VAL A 535 3.57 -2.70 -1.30
C VAL A 535 4.65 -1.91 -2.03
N SER A 536 5.09 -2.46 -3.15
CA SER A 536 5.86 -1.71 -4.14
C SER A 536 5.19 -1.80 -5.50
N ALA A 537 5.27 -0.74 -6.27
CA ALA A 537 4.95 -0.76 -7.67
C ALA A 537 6.14 -0.22 -8.48
N ALA A 538 6.46 -0.86 -9.58
CA ALA A 538 7.59 -0.45 -10.43
C ALA A 538 7.17 -0.40 -11.90
N ALA A 539 7.54 0.67 -12.57
CA ALA A 539 7.26 0.87 -13.98
C ALA A 539 8.28 1.81 -14.63
N PRO A 540 8.51 1.73 -15.95
CA PRO A 540 9.16 2.78 -16.70
C PRO A 540 8.22 3.98 -16.89
N ALA A 541 8.76 5.15 -17.18
CA ALA A 541 7.96 6.30 -17.62
C ALA A 541 7.15 5.95 -18.88
N MET A 542 5.94 6.50 -19.05
CA MET A 542 5.01 6.09 -20.10
C MET A 542 4.36 7.27 -20.80
N LEU A 543 4.39 7.25 -22.13
CA LEU A 543 3.66 8.18 -22.97
C LEU A 543 2.30 7.61 -23.36
N PHE A 544 1.27 8.40 -23.13
CA PHE A 544 -0.11 8.10 -23.51
C PHE A 544 -0.56 9.02 -24.64
N SER A 545 -1.33 8.47 -25.56
CA SER A 545 -2.02 9.29 -26.57
C SER A 545 -3.09 10.17 -25.93
N GLU A 546 -3.70 9.70 -24.84
CA GLU A 546 -4.73 10.45 -24.15
C GLU A 546 -4.83 10.02 -22.68
N ILE A 547 -4.83 10.99 -21.79
CA ILE A 547 -5.22 10.89 -20.38
C ILE A 547 -6.28 11.95 -20.13
N GLU A 548 -7.30 11.59 -19.37
CA GLU A 548 -8.32 12.50 -18.89
C GLU A 548 -7.97 13.00 -17.50
N VAL A 549 -8.07 14.31 -17.29
CA VAL A 549 -7.96 14.92 -15.97
C VAL A 549 -9.20 15.73 -15.66
N GLN A 550 -9.60 15.65 -14.40
CA GLN A 550 -10.63 16.49 -13.82
C GLN A 550 -10.04 17.49 -12.85
N LYS A 551 -10.77 18.57 -12.62
CA LYS A 551 -10.43 19.54 -11.59
C LYS A 551 -10.62 18.92 -10.21
N ARG A 552 -9.60 19.08 -9.35
CA ARG A 552 -9.66 18.61 -7.96
C ARG A 552 -10.59 19.53 -7.16
N GLU A 553 -11.51 18.93 -6.42
CA GLU A 553 -12.26 19.66 -5.41
C GLU A 553 -11.34 20.06 -4.26
N HIS A 554 -11.43 21.28 -3.79
CA HIS A 554 -10.59 21.80 -2.72
C HIS A 554 -11.39 22.65 -1.71
N SER A 555 -10.79 22.85 -0.55
CA SER A 555 -11.33 23.74 0.47
C SER A 555 -11.29 25.19 0.01
N HIS A 556 -12.24 26.00 0.50
CA HIS A 556 -12.26 27.46 0.32
C HIS A 556 -11.67 28.20 1.53
N GLU A 557 -11.04 27.48 2.46
CA GLU A 557 -10.34 28.11 3.58
C GLU A 557 -9.19 28.98 3.06
N ARG A 558 -9.12 30.22 3.56
CA ARG A 558 -8.05 31.14 3.18
C ARG A 558 -6.73 30.78 3.88
N PRO A 559 -5.57 31.19 3.32
CA PRO A 559 -4.31 31.17 4.04
C PRO A 559 -4.40 31.88 5.41
N PRO A 560 -3.44 31.64 6.32
CA PRO A 560 -3.39 32.34 7.59
C PRO A 560 -3.41 33.86 7.41
N LEU A 561 -4.18 34.57 8.26
CA LEU A 561 -4.26 36.05 8.22
C LEU A 561 -3.01 36.71 8.76
N LEU A 562 -2.33 36.04 9.70
CA LEU A 562 -1.10 36.55 10.29
C LEU A 562 0.11 35.96 9.59
N PRO A 563 1.17 36.74 9.38
CA PRO A 563 2.42 36.19 8.88
C PRO A 563 2.99 35.16 9.87
N ALA A 564 3.83 34.25 9.36
CA ALA A 564 4.52 33.29 10.20
C ALA A 564 5.41 34.03 11.22
N PRO A 565 5.54 33.52 12.47
CA PRO A 565 6.38 34.14 13.49
C PRO A 565 7.82 34.40 13.00
N GLY A 566 8.33 35.63 13.20
CA GLY A 566 9.65 36.06 12.71
C GLY A 566 9.65 36.64 11.29
N PHE A 567 8.48 36.71 10.61
CA PHE A 567 8.33 37.26 9.26
C PHE A 567 7.38 38.47 9.20
N GLU A 568 6.97 39.01 10.31
CA GLU A 568 5.97 40.08 10.47
C GLU A 568 6.29 41.38 9.69
N GLY A 569 7.54 41.59 9.31
CA GLY A 569 7.97 42.81 8.57
C GLY A 569 7.98 42.67 7.05
N ARG A 570 7.78 41.47 6.49
CA ARG A 570 7.96 41.22 5.03
C ARG A 570 6.74 41.53 4.19
N GLU A 571 5.53 41.64 4.75
CA GLU A 571 4.30 41.95 4.01
C GLU A 571 4.27 43.31 3.33
N LYS A 572 5.01 44.29 3.83
CA LYS A 572 5.00 45.68 3.27
C LYS A 572 5.71 45.80 1.92
N ALA A 573 6.51 44.84 1.51
CA ALA A 573 7.25 44.93 0.24
C ALA A 573 6.48 44.43 -0.97
N ALA A 574 5.57 43.47 -0.79
CA ALA A 574 4.78 42.86 -1.88
C ALA A 574 3.51 43.66 -2.27
N GLY A 575 3.01 44.49 -1.38
CA GLY A 575 1.79 45.32 -1.57
C GLY A 575 2.00 46.70 -2.22
N ALA A 576 3.25 47.14 -2.42
CA ALA A 576 3.55 48.49 -2.87
C ALA A 576 3.44 48.74 -4.41
N GLY A 577 2.97 47.78 -5.17
CA GLY A 577 3.01 47.81 -6.64
C GLY A 577 1.70 47.96 -7.38
N LYS A 578 0.56 48.31 -6.71
CA LYS A 578 -0.65 48.69 -7.45
C LYS A 578 -0.86 50.20 -7.44
N PRO A 579 -0.75 50.94 -8.58
CA PRO A 579 -1.15 52.32 -8.62
C PRO A 579 -2.66 52.40 -8.44
N GLN A 580 -3.07 53.17 -7.45
CA GLN A 580 -4.46 53.61 -7.31
C GLN A 580 -4.82 54.39 -8.58
N GLY A 581 -5.57 53.78 -9.49
CA GLY A 581 -6.22 54.46 -10.58
C GLY A 581 -7.31 55.36 -10.04
N GLY A 582 -7.06 56.67 -10.14
CA GLY A 582 -7.96 57.70 -9.67
C GLY A 582 -9.29 57.70 -10.43
N SER A 583 -10.31 57.98 -9.67
CA SER A 583 -11.64 58.34 -10.05
C SER A 583 -11.68 59.54 -11.02
N ARG A 584 -12.36 59.39 -12.08
CA ARG A 584 -13.31 60.41 -12.59
C ARG A 584 -14.39 59.73 -13.45
#